data_5d3a7509eaa5b23b7de56af3ffe75806
#
_entry.id   5d3a7509eaa5b23b7de56af3ffe75806
#
_cell.length_a   1.000
_cell.length_b   1.000
_cell.length_c   1.000
_cell.angle_alpha   90.00
_cell.angle_beta   90.00
_cell.angle_gamma   90.00
#
_symmetry.space_group_name_H-M   'P 1'
#
loop_
_entity.id
_entity.type
_entity.pdbx_description
1 polymer ?
#
loop_
_entity_poly.entity_id
_entity_poly.type
_entity_poly.pdbx_seq_one_letter_code
_entity_poly.pdbx_strand_id
1 'polypeptide(L)' 'MLGYFKLSENGWFQMRQGTLERDQWEGYDAFLRTVWMVPTVKTWWSMRRTFFAPGFRNYVENLEEVRGVPSLAQLTRTEK' A
#
# COMPACT_ATOMS: atom_id res chain seq x y z
N MET A 1 -11.02 7.89 5.10
CA MET A 1 -9.69 7.29 4.91
C MET A 1 -9.50 6.02 5.74
N LEU A 2 -9.86 6.07 7.02
CA LEU A 2 -9.70 4.88 7.86
C LEU A 2 -10.50 3.71 7.32
N GLY A 3 -11.73 3.95 6.89
CA GLY A 3 -12.56 2.88 6.38
C GLY A 3 -11.97 2.20 5.17
N TYR A 4 -11.35 3.00 4.30
CA TYR A 4 -10.75 2.43 3.10
C TYR A 4 -9.52 1.57 3.44
N PHE A 5 -8.72 2.04 4.39
CA PHE A 5 -7.57 1.26 4.81
C PHE A 5 -8.01 -0.03 5.51
N LYS A 6 -9.08 0.03 6.29
CA LYS A 6 -9.59 -1.19 6.93
C LYS A 6 -10.12 -2.16 5.90
N LEU A 7 -10.79 -1.64 4.87
CA LEU A 7 -11.27 -2.49 3.79
C LEU A 7 -10.09 -3.13 3.05
N SER A 8 -9.04 -2.35 2.82
CA SER A 8 -7.86 -2.88 2.16
C SER A 8 -7.16 -3.92 3.02
N GLU A 9 -7.15 -3.72 4.32
CA GLU A 9 -6.56 -4.72 5.22
C GLU A 9 -7.31 -6.04 5.11
N ASN A 10 -8.63 -5.97 5.08
CA ASN A 10 -9.43 -7.18 4.91
C ASN A 10 -9.11 -7.86 3.59
N GLY A 11 -8.98 -7.10 2.53
CA GLY A 11 -8.62 -7.64 1.23
C GLY A 11 -7.24 -8.28 1.26
N TRP A 12 -6.31 -7.65 1.97
CA TRP A 12 -4.97 -8.17 2.09
C TRP A 12 -4.97 -9.55 2.76
N PHE A 13 -5.76 -9.70 3.84
CA PHE A 13 -5.88 -11.00 4.49
C PHE A 13 -6.47 -12.04 3.55
N GLN A 14 -7.51 -11.66 2.81
CA GLN A 14 -8.15 -12.61 1.89
C GLN A 14 -7.20 -12.99 0.77
N MET A 15 -6.42 -12.04 0.28
CA MET A 15 -5.44 -12.33 -0.75
C MET A 15 -4.42 -13.34 -0.26
N ARG A 16 -3.96 -13.18 0.97
CA ARG A 16 -2.99 -14.09 1.52
C ARG A 16 -3.56 -15.49 1.74
N GLN A 17 -4.86 -15.57 2.00
CA GLN A 17 -5.52 -16.85 2.16
C GLN A 17 -5.94 -17.46 0.84
N GLY A 18 -5.76 -16.73 -0.25
CA GLY A 18 -6.11 -17.23 -1.57
C GLY A 18 -7.59 -17.16 -1.88
N THR A 19 -8.36 -16.37 -1.12
CA THR A 19 -9.80 -16.27 -1.34
C THR A 19 -10.20 -15.01 -2.09
N LEU A 20 -9.25 -14.11 -2.36
CA LEU A 20 -9.51 -12.90 -3.13
C LEU A 20 -8.84 -13.03 -4.47
N GLU A 21 -9.56 -12.66 -5.54
CA GLU A 21 -8.99 -12.74 -6.86
C GLU A 21 -7.89 -11.72 -7.04
N ARG A 22 -6.91 -12.10 -7.86
CA ARG A 22 -5.76 -11.23 -8.08
C ARG A 22 -6.16 -9.86 -8.60
N ASP A 23 -7.11 -9.83 -9.54
CA ASP A 23 -7.53 -8.57 -10.13
C ASP A 23 -8.10 -7.63 -9.07
N GLN A 24 -8.87 -8.18 -8.15
CA GLN A 24 -9.43 -7.38 -7.08
C GLN A 24 -8.35 -6.83 -6.18
N TRP A 25 -7.38 -7.66 -5.86
CA TRP A 25 -6.30 -7.21 -5.00
C TRP A 25 -5.47 -6.14 -5.69
N GLU A 26 -5.25 -6.27 -6.98
CA GLU A 26 -4.45 -5.28 -7.70
C GLU A 26 -5.09 -3.91 -7.64
N GLY A 27 -6.42 -3.84 -7.61
CA GLY A 27 -7.09 -2.56 -7.46
C GLY A 27 -6.82 -1.93 -6.10
N TYR A 28 -6.90 -2.72 -5.04
CA TYR A 28 -6.57 -2.22 -3.72
C TYR A 28 -5.13 -1.78 -3.65
N ASP A 29 -4.23 -2.59 -4.20
CA ASP A 29 -2.81 -2.28 -4.16
C ASP A 29 -2.52 -0.98 -4.90
N ALA A 30 -3.11 -0.80 -6.06
CA ALA A 30 -2.89 0.41 -6.84
C ALA A 30 -3.38 1.64 -6.09
N PHE A 31 -4.55 1.54 -5.45
CA PHE A 31 -5.06 2.66 -4.69
C PHE A 31 -4.15 2.99 -3.52
N LEU A 32 -3.72 1.97 -2.79
CA LEU A 32 -2.86 2.20 -1.64
C LEU A 32 -1.56 2.85 -2.06
N ARG A 33 -0.98 2.41 -3.16
CA ARG A 33 0.24 3.01 -3.65
C ARG A 33 0.04 4.47 -4.02
N THR A 34 -1.11 4.77 -4.61
CA THR A 34 -1.39 6.14 -5.01
C THR A 34 -1.52 7.05 -3.80
N VAL A 35 -2.33 6.66 -2.82
CA VAL A 35 -2.55 7.53 -1.66
C VAL A 35 -1.31 7.59 -0.79
N TRP A 36 -0.50 6.56 -0.80
CA TRP A 36 0.70 6.54 0.05
C TRP A 36 1.70 7.60 -0.38
N MET A 37 1.59 8.07 -1.61
CA MET A 37 2.48 9.13 -2.08
C MET A 37 2.14 10.49 -1.48
N VAL A 38 0.97 10.63 -0.88
CA VAL A 38 0.54 11.90 -0.32
C VAL A 38 1.12 12.06 1.08
N PRO A 39 1.86 13.14 1.36
CA PRO A 39 2.50 13.28 2.67
C PRO A 39 1.54 13.27 3.85
N THR A 40 0.37 13.87 3.69
CA THR A 40 -0.60 13.88 4.79
C THR A 40 -1.09 12.48 5.11
N VAL A 41 -1.11 11.59 4.13
CA VAL A 41 -1.51 10.21 4.38
C VAL A 41 -0.49 9.53 5.29
N LYS A 42 0.79 9.79 5.06
CA LYS A 42 1.82 9.18 5.89
C LYS A 42 1.75 9.69 7.32
N THR A 43 1.48 10.96 7.50
CA THR A 43 1.30 11.51 8.83
C THR A 43 0.09 10.87 9.51
N TRP A 44 -1.02 10.80 8.78
CA TRP A 44 -2.22 10.16 9.29
C TRP A 44 -1.95 8.71 9.68
N TRP A 45 -1.21 8.00 8.85
CA TRP A 45 -0.89 6.59 9.09
C TRP A 45 -0.06 6.42 10.35
N SER A 46 0.91 7.29 10.57
CA SER A 46 1.80 7.17 11.71
C SER A 46 1.02 7.23 13.03
N MET A 47 -0.13 7.90 13.02
CA MET A 47 -0.93 8.02 14.22
C MET A 47 -1.91 6.88 14.38
N ARG A 48 -2.16 6.11 13.32
CA ARG A 48 -3.18 5.08 13.34
C ARG A 48 -2.68 3.69 12.98
N ARG A 49 -1.39 3.56 12.76
CA ARG A 49 -0.86 2.28 12.29
C ARG A 49 -1.11 1.14 13.28
N THR A 50 -1.25 1.45 14.55
CA THR A 50 -1.49 0.41 15.55
C THR A 50 -2.89 -0.15 15.48
N PHE A 51 -3.79 0.48 14.72
CA PHE A 51 -5.12 -0.07 14.49
C PHE A 51 -5.11 -1.23 13.51
N PHE A 52 -3.97 -1.51 12.89
CA PHE A 52 -3.87 -2.50 11.83
C PHE A 52 -2.96 -3.64 12.26
N ALA A 53 -3.16 -4.79 11.64
CA ALA A 53 -2.35 -5.96 11.95
C ALA A 53 -0.90 -5.73 11.54
N PRO A 54 0.05 -6.34 12.28
CA PRO A 54 1.47 -6.12 11.99
C PRO A 54 1.86 -6.46 10.55
N GLY A 55 1.32 -7.53 9.99
CA GLY A 55 1.65 -7.89 8.62
C GLY A 55 1.19 -6.86 7.62
N PHE A 56 -0.02 -6.33 7.82
CA PHE A 56 -0.53 -5.29 6.93
C PHE A 56 0.26 -4.01 7.11
N ARG A 57 0.63 -3.67 8.34
CA ARG A 57 1.47 -2.50 8.56
C ARG A 57 2.77 -2.60 7.78
N ASN A 58 3.38 -3.76 7.84
CA ASN A 58 4.63 -3.97 7.14
C ASN A 58 4.45 -3.81 5.63
N TYR A 59 3.36 -4.34 5.12
CA TYR A 59 3.07 -4.21 3.70
C TYR A 59 2.91 -2.75 3.29
N VAL A 60 2.12 -1.99 4.04
CA VAL A 60 1.87 -0.59 3.69
C VAL A 60 3.15 0.23 3.77
N GLU A 61 3.92 0.02 4.81
CA GLU A 61 5.10 0.84 5.03
C GLU A 61 6.20 0.53 4.04
N ASN A 62 6.15 -0.63 3.41
CA ASN A 62 7.10 -0.97 2.36
C ASN A 62 6.69 -0.47 0.99
N LEU A 63 5.47 0.03 0.86
CA LEU A 63 5.02 0.55 -0.42
C LEU A 63 5.89 1.70 -0.89
N GLU A 64 6.23 2.58 0.01
CA GLU A 64 7.04 3.73 -0.35
C GLU A 64 8.40 3.29 -0.82
N GLU A 65 8.98 2.33 -0.11
CA GLU A 65 10.31 1.88 -0.45
C GLU A 65 10.33 1.30 -1.86
N VAL A 66 9.33 0.51 -2.19
CA VAL A 66 9.30 -0.14 -3.48
C VAL A 66 9.06 0.85 -4.60
N ARG A 67 8.12 1.77 -4.39
CA ARG A 67 7.74 2.67 -5.46
C ARG A 67 8.64 3.89 -5.57
N GLY A 68 8.93 4.48 -4.41
CA GLY A 68 9.57 5.78 -4.41
C GLY A 68 10.95 5.76 -5.01
N VAL A 69 11.71 4.73 -4.69
CA VAL A 69 13.09 4.70 -5.10
C VAL A 69 13.28 4.00 -6.44
N PRO A 70 12.88 2.74 -6.56
CA PRO A 70 13.16 2.03 -7.80
C PRO A 70 12.43 2.63 -8.99
N SER A 71 11.17 2.98 -8.82
CA SER A 71 10.37 3.44 -9.94
C SER A 71 10.95 4.69 -10.55
N LEU A 72 11.18 5.69 -9.72
CA LEU A 72 11.68 6.95 -10.24
C LEU A 72 13.07 6.79 -10.81
N ALA A 73 13.90 6.04 -10.11
CA ALA A 73 15.24 5.83 -10.61
C ALA A 73 15.24 5.11 -11.93
N GLN A 74 14.36 4.13 -12.06
CA GLN A 74 14.28 3.39 -13.31
C GLN A 74 13.80 4.24 -14.45
N LEU A 75 12.78 5.05 -14.20
CA LEU A 75 12.28 5.92 -15.23
C LEU A 75 13.34 6.87 -15.71
N THR A 76 14.06 7.46 -14.78
CA THR A 76 15.10 8.40 -15.13
C THR A 76 16.19 7.72 -15.94
N ARG A 77 16.58 6.55 -15.52
CA ARG A 77 17.66 5.86 -16.21
C ARG A 77 17.24 5.32 -17.55
N THR A 78 16.01 4.86 -17.62
CA THR A 78 15.54 4.25 -18.85
C THR A 78 15.51 5.24 -19.98
N GLU A 79 15.31 6.47 -19.65
CA GLU A 79 15.22 7.50 -20.68
C GLU A 79 16.55 7.79 -21.31
N LYS A 80 17.59 7.35 -20.68
CA LYS A 80 18.89 7.52 -21.29
C LYS A 80 19.17 6.42 -22.26
#